data_5e88a6f19c12b2117356e173d4e8e4ed
#
_entry.id   5e88a6f19c12b2117356e173d4e8e4ed
#
_cell.length_a   1.000
_cell.length_b   1.000
_cell.length_c   1.000
_cell.angle_alpha   90.00
_cell.angle_beta   90.00
_cell.angle_gamma   90.00
#
_symmetry.space_group_name_H-M   'P 1'
#
loop_
_entity.id
_entity.type
_entity.pdbx_description
1 polymer ?
#
loop_
_entity_poly.entity_id
_entity_poly.type
_entity_poly.pdbx_seq_one_letter_code
_entity_poly.pdbx_strand_id
1 'polypeptide(L)'
;MKATGIVRRIDDLGRVVIPKEIRRTLRIREGDPLEIFTDREGEIILKKYSPIGELGTFAKEYAESLAQTVGHITCIVDKDQIIAVSGGRKKEFFEKHISSEMEDCINKRTSLIAERNDANFVPVLEDDSESAYNHQLIVPIIAEGDAMGAIIFLSKDQKMGEVEGKLAQTAAGFLGKQMEQ
;
A
#
# COMPACT_ATOMS: atom_id res chain seq x y z
N MET A 1 1.60 21.57 12.50
CA MET A 1 1.15 20.32 13.20
C MET A 1 -0.07 20.61 14.07
N LYS A 2 -0.90 19.61 14.35
CA LYS A 2 -2.09 19.77 15.21
C LYS A 2 -1.82 19.16 16.57
N ALA A 3 -1.89 19.95 17.66
CA ALA A 3 -1.75 19.44 19.02
C ALA A 3 -2.93 18.52 19.38
N THR A 4 -2.66 17.37 19.95
CA THR A 4 -3.68 16.41 20.40
C THR A 4 -4.16 16.68 21.81
N GLY A 5 -3.45 17.52 22.58
CA GLY A 5 -3.69 17.78 23.99
C GLY A 5 -3.36 16.61 24.94
N ILE A 6 -2.82 15.50 24.40
CA ILE A 6 -2.52 14.31 25.17
C ILE A 6 -1.07 14.36 25.65
N VAL A 7 -0.87 14.28 26.97
CA VAL A 7 0.46 14.19 27.58
C VAL A 7 0.71 12.76 28.04
N ARG A 8 1.89 12.24 27.77
CA ARG A 8 2.36 10.92 28.22
C ARG A 8 3.73 11.04 28.86
N ARG A 9 4.01 10.18 29.82
CA ARG A 9 5.32 10.09 30.45
C ARG A 9 6.12 8.95 29.83
N ILE A 10 7.41 9.14 29.74
CA ILE A 10 8.36 8.08 29.43
C ILE A 10 8.47 7.19 30.65
N ASP A 11 8.39 5.87 30.50
CA ASP A 11 8.55 4.90 31.58
C ASP A 11 10.06 4.65 31.89
N ASP A 12 10.32 3.81 32.88
CA ASP A 12 11.67 3.44 33.33
C ASP A 12 12.46 2.64 32.28
N LEU A 13 11.78 2.09 31.27
CA LEU A 13 12.39 1.40 30.11
C LEU A 13 12.54 2.32 28.88
N GLY A 14 12.26 3.62 29.01
CA GLY A 14 12.36 4.58 27.92
C GLY A 14 11.22 4.53 26.92
N ARG A 15 10.07 3.90 27.23
CA ARG A 15 8.93 3.73 26.34
C ARG A 15 7.90 4.83 26.51
N VAL A 16 7.28 5.23 25.40
CA VAL A 16 6.10 6.11 25.39
C VAL A 16 4.92 5.33 24.81
N VAL A 17 3.81 5.28 25.53
CA VAL A 17 2.59 4.63 25.05
C VAL A 17 1.85 5.57 24.10
N ILE A 18 1.70 5.17 22.84
CA ILE A 18 0.85 5.86 21.86
C ILE A 18 -0.62 5.52 22.15
N PRO A 19 -1.46 6.49 22.51
CA PRO A 19 -2.87 6.26 22.83
C PRO A 19 -3.63 5.57 21.70
N LYS A 20 -4.62 4.73 22.08
CA LYS A 20 -5.44 3.97 21.14
C LYS A 20 -6.14 4.87 20.11
N GLU A 21 -6.59 6.04 20.55
CA GLU A 21 -7.26 7.03 19.71
C GLU A 21 -6.33 7.56 18.61
N ILE A 22 -5.07 7.87 18.96
CA ILE A 22 -4.05 8.32 17.99
C ILE A 22 -3.71 7.16 17.05
N ARG A 23 -3.48 5.95 17.59
CA ARG A 23 -3.19 4.77 16.76
C ARG A 23 -4.31 4.50 15.75
N ARG A 24 -5.57 4.59 16.19
CA ARG A 24 -6.73 4.43 15.30
C ARG A 24 -6.80 5.50 14.23
N THR A 25 -6.60 6.78 14.59
CA THR A 25 -6.65 7.90 13.64
C THR A 25 -5.54 7.82 12.60
N LEU A 26 -4.35 7.39 13.00
CA LEU A 26 -3.17 7.26 12.14
C LEU A 26 -3.01 5.84 11.58
N ARG A 27 -3.97 4.93 11.83
CA ARG A 27 -3.94 3.52 11.42
C ARG A 27 -2.64 2.80 11.80
N ILE A 28 -2.13 3.11 13.00
CA ILE A 28 -0.96 2.43 13.58
C ILE A 28 -1.45 1.19 14.31
N ARG A 29 -0.91 0.03 13.96
CA ARG A 29 -1.22 -1.27 14.56
C ARG A 29 -0.10 -1.74 15.47
N GLU A 30 -0.41 -2.74 16.26
CA GLU A 30 0.60 -3.49 16.98
C GLU A 30 1.53 -4.21 15.99
N GLY A 31 2.83 -4.04 16.18
CA GLY A 31 3.84 -4.59 15.27
C GLY A 31 4.21 -3.69 14.08
N ASP A 32 3.45 -2.61 13.79
CA ASP A 32 3.85 -1.69 12.73
C ASP A 32 5.19 -1.03 13.06
N PRO A 33 6.17 -1.04 12.15
CA PRO A 33 7.42 -0.34 12.33
C PRO A 33 7.20 1.18 12.24
N LEU A 34 7.78 1.90 13.19
CA LEU A 34 7.76 3.37 13.19
C LEU A 34 9.20 3.88 13.12
N GLU A 35 9.43 4.77 12.19
CA GLU A 35 10.68 5.51 12.09
C GLU A 35 10.63 6.75 13.00
N ILE A 36 11.72 7.00 13.72
CA ILE A 36 11.83 8.09 14.70
C ILE A 36 12.72 9.18 14.09
N PHE A 37 12.14 10.35 13.91
CA PHE A 37 12.85 11.57 13.52
C PHE A 37 12.95 12.52 14.71
N THR A 38 14.01 13.31 14.71
CA THR A 38 14.17 14.44 15.65
C THR A 38 14.42 15.71 14.84
N ASP A 39 13.90 16.82 15.31
CA ASP A 39 14.20 18.13 14.72
C ASP A 39 15.06 19.02 15.65
N ARG A 40 15.39 20.20 15.17
CA ARG A 40 16.22 21.15 15.92
C ARG A 40 15.46 21.85 17.06
N GLU A 41 14.15 21.78 17.06
CA GLU A 41 13.28 22.38 18.07
C GLU A 41 13.01 21.41 19.25
N GLY A 42 13.56 20.19 19.18
CA GLY A 42 13.44 19.15 20.21
C GLY A 42 12.16 18.32 20.07
N GLU A 43 11.55 18.32 18.90
CA GLU A 43 10.41 17.45 18.60
C GLU A 43 10.87 16.03 18.27
N ILE A 44 10.10 15.04 18.70
CA ILE A 44 10.23 13.64 18.29
C ILE A 44 9.04 13.34 17.38
N ILE A 45 9.31 13.01 16.14
CA ILE A 45 8.30 12.73 15.12
C ILE A 45 8.36 11.24 14.80
N LEU A 46 7.22 10.55 14.96
CA LEU A 46 7.06 9.15 14.59
C LEU A 46 6.32 9.08 13.25
N LYS A 47 6.90 8.39 12.28
CA LYS A 47 6.26 8.10 10.99
C LYS A 47 6.13 6.60 10.80
N LYS A 48 5.07 6.15 10.14
CA LYS A 48 5.00 4.75 9.70
C LYS A 48 6.11 4.49 8.70
N TYR A 49 6.89 3.44 8.96
CA TYR A 49 7.94 3.02 8.04
C TYR A 49 7.33 2.17 6.92
N SER A 50 7.57 2.57 5.68
CA SER A 50 7.14 1.85 4.48
C SER A 50 8.36 1.58 3.61
N PRO A 51 8.91 0.35 3.62
CA PRO A 51 10.06 0.00 2.77
C PRO A 51 9.80 0.26 1.29
N ILE A 52 8.59 -0.02 0.82
CA ILE A 52 8.20 0.28 -0.58
C ILE A 52 8.11 1.79 -0.80
N GLY A 53 7.67 2.55 0.20
CA GLY A 53 7.59 4.00 0.14
C GLY A 53 8.95 4.66 -0.06
N GLU A 54 10.02 4.09 0.49
CA GLU A 54 11.40 4.55 0.25
C GLU A 54 11.85 4.37 -1.21
N LEU A 55 11.27 3.41 -1.92
CA LEU A 55 11.51 3.20 -3.34
C LEU A 55 10.71 4.17 -4.25
N GLY A 56 10.16 5.25 -3.71
CA GLY A 56 9.17 6.13 -4.32
C GLY A 56 9.38 6.48 -5.80
N THR A 57 10.56 7.00 -6.18
CA THR A 57 10.86 7.31 -7.59
C THR A 57 10.91 6.03 -8.43
N PHE A 58 11.58 5.00 -7.92
CA PHE A 58 11.69 3.70 -8.58
C PHE A 58 10.32 3.03 -8.73
N ALA A 59 9.49 3.02 -7.69
CA ALA A 59 8.13 2.47 -7.75
C ALA A 59 7.27 3.16 -8.81
N LYS A 60 7.44 4.49 -8.96
CA LYS A 60 6.74 5.26 -9.99
C LYS A 60 7.18 4.84 -11.41
N GLU A 61 8.48 4.81 -11.67
CA GLU A 61 9.02 4.42 -12.98
C GLU A 61 8.66 2.98 -13.32
N TYR A 62 8.64 2.11 -12.32
CA TYR A 62 8.27 0.71 -12.48
C TYR A 62 6.77 0.54 -12.77
N ALA A 63 5.90 1.28 -12.06
CA ALA A 63 4.46 1.32 -12.36
C ALA A 63 4.19 1.82 -13.78
N GLU A 64 4.97 2.82 -14.25
CA GLU A 64 4.87 3.36 -15.60
C GLU A 64 5.25 2.32 -16.65
N SER A 65 6.37 1.62 -16.48
CA SER A 65 6.82 0.55 -17.36
C SER A 65 5.80 -0.59 -17.43
N LEU A 66 5.24 -1.01 -16.29
CA LEU A 66 4.20 -2.03 -16.24
C LEU A 66 2.93 -1.58 -16.98
N ALA A 67 2.44 -0.37 -16.70
CA ALA A 67 1.24 0.16 -17.35
C ALA A 67 1.37 0.24 -18.88
N GLN A 68 2.54 0.65 -19.35
CA GLN A 68 2.84 0.67 -20.81
C GLN A 68 2.84 -0.74 -21.41
N THR A 69 3.32 -1.72 -20.67
CA THR A 69 3.42 -3.12 -21.15
C THR A 69 2.07 -3.81 -21.16
N VAL A 70 1.26 -3.67 -20.09
CA VAL A 70 -0.02 -4.39 -19.95
C VAL A 70 -1.21 -3.62 -20.50
N GLY A 71 -1.09 -2.30 -20.70
CA GLY A 71 -2.18 -1.44 -21.15
C GLY A 71 -3.28 -1.18 -20.10
N HIS A 72 -3.01 -1.47 -18.83
CA HIS A 72 -3.95 -1.32 -17.72
C HIS A 72 -3.49 -0.27 -16.72
N ILE A 73 -4.43 0.25 -15.91
CA ILE A 73 -4.07 1.06 -14.76
C ILE A 73 -3.24 0.18 -13.82
N THR A 74 -2.05 0.65 -13.50
CA THR A 74 -1.12 -0.04 -12.60
C THR A 74 -0.93 0.77 -11.35
N CYS A 75 -1.22 0.17 -10.19
CA CYS A 75 -0.95 0.74 -8.88
C CYS A 75 0.08 -0.11 -8.13
N ILE A 76 0.97 0.55 -7.41
CA ILE A 76 1.81 -0.06 -6.38
C ILE A 76 1.35 0.51 -5.06
N VAL A 77 1.03 -0.37 -4.12
CA VAL A 77 0.51 0.00 -2.81
C VAL A 77 1.41 -0.55 -1.71
N ASP A 78 1.51 0.18 -0.62
CA ASP A 78 2.00 -0.36 0.64
C ASP A 78 0.84 -0.92 1.48
N LYS A 79 1.02 -1.08 2.79
CA LYS A 79 -0.04 -1.59 3.68
C LYS A 79 -1.15 -0.59 3.98
N ASP A 80 -0.99 0.68 3.58
CA ASP A 80 -1.93 1.75 3.93
C ASP A 80 -2.46 2.52 2.72
N GLN A 81 -1.60 2.77 1.72
CA GLN A 81 -1.91 3.73 0.66
C GLN A 81 -1.29 3.37 -0.67
N ILE A 82 -1.78 4.01 -1.72
CA ILE A 82 -1.22 3.88 -3.07
C ILE A 82 -0.01 4.81 -3.20
N ILE A 83 1.19 4.23 -3.39
CA ILE A 83 2.47 4.94 -3.49
C ILE A 83 2.88 5.25 -4.92
N ALA A 84 2.39 4.50 -5.90
CA ALA A 84 2.60 4.79 -7.31
C ALA A 84 1.38 4.40 -8.14
N VAL A 85 1.11 5.16 -9.20
CA VAL A 85 0.04 4.88 -10.15
C VAL A 85 0.44 5.34 -11.55
N SER A 86 0.11 4.52 -12.56
CA SER A 86 0.27 4.82 -13.97
C SER A 86 -0.84 4.20 -14.82
N GLY A 87 -1.03 4.69 -16.04
CA GLY A 87 -2.09 4.22 -16.94
C GLY A 87 -3.50 4.71 -16.58
N GLY A 88 -3.65 5.55 -15.54
CA GLY A 88 -4.92 6.07 -15.06
C GLY A 88 -4.83 7.51 -14.56
N ARG A 89 -5.94 8.02 -14.05
CA ARG A 89 -5.97 9.37 -13.44
C ARG A 89 -5.29 9.35 -12.08
N LYS A 90 -4.08 9.92 -12.03
CA LYS A 90 -3.28 9.96 -10.79
C LYS A 90 -4.06 10.47 -9.58
N LYS A 91 -4.87 11.52 -9.74
CA LYS A 91 -5.66 12.13 -8.65
C LYS A 91 -6.71 11.21 -8.04
N GLU A 92 -7.13 10.17 -8.75
CA GLU A 92 -8.14 9.22 -8.27
C GLU A 92 -7.53 8.19 -7.30
N PHE A 93 -6.23 7.93 -7.40
CA PHE A 93 -5.57 6.84 -6.67
C PHE A 93 -4.40 7.28 -5.80
N PHE A 94 -3.52 8.15 -6.29
CA PHE A 94 -2.24 8.46 -5.64
C PHE A 94 -2.42 9.04 -4.23
N GLU A 95 -1.67 8.51 -3.26
CA GLU A 95 -1.71 8.88 -1.84
C GLU A 95 -3.07 8.65 -1.15
N LYS A 96 -3.97 7.90 -1.80
CA LYS A 96 -5.23 7.51 -1.15
C LYS A 96 -5.05 6.22 -0.37
N HIS A 97 -5.81 6.14 0.72
CA HIS A 97 -5.83 4.94 1.57
C HIS A 97 -6.54 3.79 0.89
N ILE A 98 -5.94 2.61 1.00
CA ILE A 98 -6.56 1.36 0.56
C ILE A 98 -7.68 0.96 1.53
N SER A 99 -8.64 0.16 1.03
CA SER A 99 -9.71 -0.38 1.85
C SER A 99 -9.19 -1.41 2.86
N SER A 100 -9.98 -1.68 3.92
CA SER A 100 -9.71 -2.76 4.86
C SER A 100 -9.70 -4.13 4.19
N GLU A 101 -10.57 -4.33 3.19
CA GLU A 101 -10.66 -5.56 2.41
C GLU A 101 -9.39 -5.77 1.55
N MET A 102 -8.87 -4.68 0.97
CA MET A 102 -7.61 -4.74 0.22
C MET A 102 -6.44 -5.08 1.13
N GLU A 103 -6.38 -4.49 2.31
CA GLU A 103 -5.37 -4.80 3.29
C GLU A 103 -5.43 -6.28 3.73
N ASP A 104 -6.63 -6.80 3.99
CA ASP A 104 -6.82 -8.22 4.29
C ASP A 104 -6.36 -9.12 3.14
N CYS A 105 -6.62 -8.71 1.88
CA CYS A 105 -6.15 -9.41 0.69
C CYS A 105 -4.61 -9.48 0.64
N ILE A 106 -3.94 -8.35 0.88
CA ILE A 106 -2.48 -8.28 0.94
C ILE A 106 -1.93 -9.21 2.03
N ASN A 107 -2.52 -9.16 3.23
CA ASN A 107 -2.07 -9.96 4.38
C ASN A 107 -2.28 -11.46 4.17
N LYS A 108 -3.26 -11.88 3.38
CA LYS A 108 -3.46 -13.29 2.99
C LYS A 108 -2.37 -13.83 2.07
N ARG A 109 -1.53 -12.97 1.50
CA ARG A 109 -0.41 -13.33 0.62
C ARG A 109 -0.83 -14.14 -0.61
N THR A 110 -2.07 -13.98 -1.07
CA THR A 110 -2.64 -14.74 -2.18
C THR A 110 -2.94 -13.81 -3.34
N SER A 111 -2.50 -14.18 -4.54
CA SER A 111 -2.85 -13.46 -5.76
C SER A 111 -4.32 -13.63 -6.09
N LEU A 112 -4.94 -12.59 -6.61
CA LEU A 112 -6.35 -12.52 -6.93
C LEU A 112 -6.55 -11.94 -8.33
N ILE A 113 -7.42 -12.61 -9.13
CA ILE A 113 -8.02 -12.04 -10.33
C ILE A 113 -9.53 -12.06 -10.11
N ALA A 114 -10.21 -10.94 -10.31
CA ALA A 114 -11.64 -10.84 -10.09
C ALA A 114 -12.31 -9.85 -11.05
N GLU A 115 -13.55 -10.14 -11.39
CA GLU A 115 -14.48 -9.22 -12.05
C GLU A 115 -15.41 -8.58 -11.00
N ARG A 116 -15.98 -7.42 -11.29
CA ARG A 116 -16.77 -6.63 -10.32
C ARG A 116 -17.93 -7.39 -9.68
N ASN A 117 -18.50 -8.36 -10.37
CA ASN A 117 -19.61 -9.17 -9.86
C ASN A 117 -19.16 -10.44 -9.12
N ASP A 118 -17.88 -10.69 -9.05
CA ASP A 118 -17.34 -11.85 -8.35
C ASP A 118 -17.40 -11.64 -6.83
N ALA A 119 -17.68 -12.71 -6.09
CA ALA A 119 -17.72 -12.67 -4.63
C ALA A 119 -16.38 -12.32 -3.98
N ASN A 120 -15.28 -12.47 -4.72
CA ASN A 120 -13.91 -12.17 -4.29
C ASN A 120 -13.39 -10.82 -4.83
N PHE A 121 -14.25 -10.01 -5.46
CA PHE A 121 -13.88 -8.66 -5.85
C PHE A 121 -13.62 -7.80 -4.61
N VAL A 122 -12.52 -7.08 -4.60
CA VAL A 122 -12.04 -6.30 -3.45
C VAL A 122 -12.03 -4.82 -3.81
N PRO A 123 -12.73 -3.93 -3.09
CA PRO A 123 -12.58 -2.50 -3.26
C PRO A 123 -11.12 -2.09 -3.03
N VAL A 124 -10.53 -1.33 -3.95
CA VAL A 124 -9.13 -0.90 -3.79
C VAL A 124 -9.00 0.23 -2.77
N LEU A 125 -9.91 1.19 -2.82
CA LEU A 125 -9.90 2.37 -1.95
C LEU A 125 -11.00 2.26 -0.88
N GLU A 126 -10.86 3.01 0.22
CA GLU A 126 -11.93 3.15 1.22
C GLU A 126 -13.21 3.74 0.64
N ASP A 127 -13.05 4.73 -0.25
CA ASP A 127 -14.18 5.38 -0.94
C ASP A 127 -14.15 4.96 -2.42
N ASP A 128 -14.52 3.71 -2.68
CA ASP A 128 -14.51 3.10 -4.01
C ASP A 128 -15.90 3.06 -4.65
N SER A 129 -16.85 3.84 -4.12
CA SER A 129 -18.25 3.87 -4.56
C SER A 129 -18.45 4.27 -6.02
N GLU A 130 -17.50 5.02 -6.59
CA GLU A 130 -17.52 5.51 -7.98
C GLU A 130 -16.39 4.92 -8.85
N SER A 131 -15.79 3.80 -8.44
CA SER A 131 -14.68 3.23 -9.19
C SER A 131 -15.05 2.87 -10.63
N ALA A 132 -14.25 3.37 -11.55
CA ALA A 132 -14.48 3.21 -12.99
C ALA A 132 -13.88 1.91 -13.57
N TYR A 133 -13.55 0.91 -12.73
CA TYR A 133 -12.97 -0.36 -13.17
C TYR A 133 -13.86 -1.54 -12.82
N ASN A 134 -13.87 -2.56 -13.70
CA ASN A 134 -14.66 -3.78 -13.54
C ASN A 134 -13.80 -5.04 -13.40
N HIS A 135 -12.52 -4.94 -13.71
CA HIS A 135 -11.56 -6.05 -13.63
C HIS A 135 -10.37 -5.63 -12.80
N GLN A 136 -9.93 -6.53 -11.95
CA GLN A 136 -8.78 -6.33 -11.09
C GLN A 136 -7.89 -7.56 -11.03
N LEU A 137 -6.59 -7.31 -10.90
CA LEU A 137 -5.58 -8.31 -10.57
C LEU A 137 -4.73 -7.75 -9.43
N ILE A 138 -4.57 -8.53 -8.38
CA ILE A 138 -3.82 -8.14 -7.19
C ILE A 138 -2.77 -9.20 -6.92
N VAL A 139 -1.52 -8.79 -6.79
CA VAL A 139 -0.40 -9.66 -6.43
C VAL A 139 0.34 -9.06 -5.25
N PRO A 140 0.32 -9.69 -4.08
CA PRO A 140 1.05 -9.22 -2.92
C PRO A 140 2.57 -9.21 -3.15
N ILE A 141 3.23 -8.17 -2.63
CA ILE A 141 4.68 -8.04 -2.59
C ILE A 141 5.15 -8.60 -1.26
N ILE A 142 5.99 -9.62 -1.31
CA ILE A 142 6.51 -10.32 -0.14
C ILE A 142 8.02 -10.05 -0.03
N ALA A 143 8.46 -9.63 1.15
CA ALA A 143 9.87 -9.51 1.49
C ALA A 143 10.09 -10.15 2.87
N GLU A 144 11.16 -10.94 3.02
CA GLU A 144 11.50 -11.68 4.25
C GLU A 144 10.34 -12.51 4.83
N GLY A 145 9.42 -12.95 3.97
CA GLY A 145 8.22 -13.70 4.37
C GLY A 145 7.03 -12.83 4.79
N ASP A 146 7.17 -11.52 4.87
CA ASP A 146 6.08 -10.61 5.22
C ASP A 146 5.48 -9.89 3.99
N ALA A 147 4.17 -9.69 4.01
CA ALA A 147 3.51 -8.89 3.00
C ALA A 147 3.84 -7.41 3.24
N MET A 148 4.45 -6.76 2.24
CA MET A 148 4.85 -5.35 2.31
C MET A 148 3.90 -4.43 1.55
N GLY A 149 3.11 -4.98 0.64
CA GLY A 149 2.19 -4.25 -0.21
C GLY A 149 1.67 -5.11 -1.33
N ALA A 150 1.28 -4.49 -2.46
CA ALA A 150 0.83 -5.23 -3.65
C ALA A 150 1.08 -4.46 -4.94
N ILE A 151 1.18 -5.22 -6.04
CA ILE A 151 0.96 -4.75 -7.41
C ILE A 151 -0.51 -4.95 -7.73
N ILE A 152 -1.15 -3.92 -8.27
CA ILE A 152 -2.56 -3.96 -8.66
C ILE A 152 -2.69 -3.52 -10.11
N PHE A 153 -3.35 -4.33 -10.93
CA PHE A 153 -3.80 -3.93 -12.26
C PHE A 153 -5.31 -3.75 -12.24
N LEU A 154 -5.79 -2.67 -12.84
CA LEU A 154 -7.21 -2.34 -12.95
C LEU A 154 -7.57 -2.07 -14.39
N SER A 155 -8.71 -2.58 -14.83
CA SER A 155 -9.25 -2.32 -16.16
C SER A 155 -10.75 -2.11 -16.12
N LYS A 156 -11.23 -1.22 -16.99
CA LYS A 156 -12.66 -0.99 -17.15
C LYS A 156 -13.33 -2.08 -17.99
N ASP A 157 -12.73 -2.40 -19.12
CA ASP A 157 -13.39 -3.18 -20.16
C ASP A 157 -12.64 -4.46 -20.55
N GLN A 158 -11.39 -4.62 -20.12
CA GLN A 158 -10.54 -5.74 -20.54
C GLN A 158 -10.32 -6.71 -19.38
N LYS A 159 -10.59 -7.99 -19.66
CA LYS A 159 -10.28 -9.07 -18.72
C LYS A 159 -8.78 -9.28 -18.67
N MET A 160 -8.31 -9.64 -17.51
CA MET A 160 -6.91 -9.98 -17.26
C MET A 160 -6.76 -11.49 -17.16
N GLY A 161 -5.62 -12.00 -17.60
CA GLY A 161 -5.36 -13.43 -17.66
C GLY A 161 -4.00 -13.82 -17.11
N GLU A 162 -3.50 -14.94 -17.61
CA GLU A 162 -2.25 -15.54 -17.14
C GLU A 162 -1.03 -14.64 -17.42
N VAL A 163 -1.04 -13.89 -18.54
CA VAL A 163 0.09 -13.03 -18.93
C VAL A 163 0.24 -11.87 -17.93
N GLU A 164 -0.85 -11.15 -17.67
CA GLU A 164 -0.88 -10.07 -16.69
C GLU A 164 -0.52 -10.59 -15.30
N GLY A 165 -1.02 -11.79 -14.95
CA GLY A 165 -0.70 -12.45 -13.69
C GLY A 165 0.78 -12.72 -13.53
N LYS A 166 1.46 -13.27 -14.54
CA LYS A 166 2.91 -13.53 -14.52
C LYS A 166 3.73 -12.25 -14.49
N LEU A 167 3.32 -11.22 -15.22
CA LEU A 167 3.99 -9.92 -15.19
C LEU A 167 3.88 -9.29 -13.80
N ALA A 168 2.70 -9.29 -13.19
CA ALA A 168 2.52 -8.77 -11.84
C ALA A 168 3.31 -9.59 -10.79
N GLN A 169 3.35 -10.93 -10.90
CA GLN A 169 4.14 -11.79 -10.02
C GLN A 169 5.64 -11.51 -10.15
N THR A 170 6.13 -11.34 -11.38
CA THR A 170 7.54 -10.98 -11.61
C THR A 170 7.87 -9.63 -10.99
N ALA A 171 6.99 -8.65 -11.17
CA ALA A 171 7.13 -7.32 -10.60
C ALA A 171 7.11 -7.34 -9.08
N ALA A 172 6.16 -8.05 -8.48
CA ALA A 172 6.05 -8.19 -7.02
C ALA A 172 7.28 -8.88 -6.42
N GLY A 173 7.74 -9.97 -7.06
CA GLY A 173 8.95 -10.69 -6.62
C GLY A 173 10.21 -9.83 -6.74
N PHE A 174 10.32 -9.00 -7.77
CA PHE A 174 11.45 -8.09 -7.92
C PHE A 174 11.45 -7.00 -6.85
N LEU A 175 10.30 -6.35 -6.60
CA LEU A 175 10.17 -5.36 -5.53
C LEU A 175 10.44 -5.96 -4.16
N GLY A 176 9.96 -7.18 -3.89
CA GLY A 176 10.27 -7.90 -2.65
C GLY A 176 11.78 -8.03 -2.43
N LYS A 177 12.51 -8.49 -3.45
CA LYS A 177 13.98 -8.63 -3.38
C LYS A 177 14.72 -7.30 -3.22
N GLN A 178 14.20 -6.20 -3.76
CA GLN A 178 14.80 -4.88 -3.56
C GLN A 178 14.71 -4.40 -2.11
N MET A 179 13.71 -4.85 -1.37
CA MET A 179 13.54 -4.51 0.05
C MET A 179 14.31 -5.41 1.02
N GLU A 180 14.87 -6.54 0.52
CA GLU A 180 15.71 -7.44 1.29
C GLU A 180 17.21 -7.05 1.26
N GLN A 181 17.57 -5.97 0.55
CA GLN A 181 18.94 -5.45 0.42
C GLN A 181 19.20 -4.31 1.43
#